data_1b96687123725a73a7978cb023bb8862
#
_entry.id   1b96687123725a73a7978cb023bb8862
#
_cell.length_a   1.000
_cell.length_b   1.000
_cell.length_c   1.000
_cell.angle_alpha   90.00
_cell.angle_beta   90.00
_cell.angle_gamma   90.00
#
_symmetry.space_group_name_H-M   'P 1'
#
loop_
_entity.id
_entity.type
_entity.pdbx_description
1 polymer ?
#
loop_
_entity_poly.entity_id
_entity_poly.type
_entity_poly.pdbx_seq_one_letter_code
_entity_poly.pdbx_strand_id
1 'polypeptide(L)'
;MASTEASITAGSNRSAFTLYAVAAILFTAICWIPTSIIASANGYILPSPFTFAELAQSGFNDSLHLIIALVFSIGTYGPFIAAIIAIYLEVGRNGISDLFRRMTKWRVDPKWYLWIIVLPFLIALPAFVIGIASGLTPLSTLTLAVPLNLLLPLILWQTFTSGLEEPGWRGYALPKLQEKYNAEKASVRLGVLWSAWHWPYIAYLTISTAVLPGDVPSELVGGLLAAAVIQTLFLHAVSTAGIAVIYTWLYNNTESVLIAILFHMSTNVVTAFLQTSPALTVITGIMPWVAAIILLRKYGRETLTGMNLQGTEDLQT
;
A
#
# COMPACT_ATOMS: atom_id res chain seq x y z
N MET A 1 -9.56 32.42 26.65
CA MET A 1 -8.69 32.53 25.46
C MET A 1 -8.04 31.20 25.10
N ALA A 2 -7.40 30.47 26.01
CA ALA A 2 -6.75 29.15 25.70
C ALA A 2 -7.70 28.08 25.12
N SER A 3 -8.96 28.01 25.57
CA SER A 3 -9.96 27.06 25.05
C SER A 3 -10.42 27.37 23.62
N THR A 4 -10.40 28.62 23.23
CA THR A 4 -10.79 29.07 21.88
C THR A 4 -9.66 28.83 20.88
N GLU A 5 -8.41 29.04 21.26
CA GLU A 5 -7.23 28.74 20.42
C GLU A 5 -7.06 27.25 20.22
N ALA A 6 -7.25 26.41 21.26
CA ALA A 6 -7.21 24.95 21.12
C ALA A 6 -8.32 24.40 20.22
N SER A 7 -9.52 25.02 20.21
CA SER A 7 -10.60 24.62 19.32
C SER A 7 -10.38 25.04 17.86
N ILE A 8 -9.76 26.19 17.63
CA ILE A 8 -9.43 26.70 16.30
C ILE A 8 -8.30 25.85 15.67
N THR A 9 -7.26 25.51 16.43
CA THR A 9 -6.17 24.66 15.95
C THR A 9 -6.63 23.22 15.69
N ALA A 10 -7.49 22.66 16.55
CA ALA A 10 -8.07 21.33 16.34
C ALA A 10 -9.03 21.28 15.12
N GLY A 11 -9.75 22.36 14.85
CA GLY A 11 -10.61 22.49 13.66
C GLY A 11 -9.79 22.59 12.37
N SER A 12 -8.72 23.37 12.38
CA SER A 12 -7.79 23.52 11.26
C SER A 12 -7.10 22.18 10.90
N ASN A 13 -6.63 21.43 11.89
CA ASN A 13 -5.98 20.13 11.67
C ASN A 13 -6.93 19.05 11.11
N ARG A 14 -8.22 19.10 11.47
CA ARG A 14 -9.22 18.18 10.89
C ARG A 14 -9.49 18.49 9.43
N SER A 15 -9.56 19.76 9.06
CA SER A 15 -9.82 20.19 7.69
C SER A 15 -8.67 19.82 6.76
N ALA A 16 -7.41 19.97 7.18
CA ALA A 16 -6.24 19.64 6.37
C ALA A 16 -6.08 18.13 6.12
N PHE A 17 -6.28 17.29 7.14
CA PHE A 17 -6.27 15.82 6.94
C PHE A 17 -7.41 15.35 6.03
N THR A 18 -8.61 15.93 6.17
CA THR A 18 -9.74 15.60 5.29
C THR A 18 -9.45 16.04 3.86
N LEU A 19 -8.90 17.25 3.67
CA LEU A 19 -8.47 17.72 2.34
C LEU A 19 -7.44 16.79 1.72
N TYR A 20 -6.42 16.37 2.48
CA TYR A 20 -5.44 15.38 2.05
C TYR A 20 -6.09 14.08 1.56
N ALA A 21 -6.95 13.48 2.40
CA ALA A 21 -7.56 12.19 2.08
C ALA A 21 -8.45 12.28 0.82
N VAL A 22 -9.27 13.34 0.72
CA VAL A 22 -10.13 13.60 -0.43
C VAL A 22 -9.31 13.86 -1.68
N ALA A 23 -8.28 14.71 -1.60
CA ALA A 23 -7.42 15.03 -2.74
C ALA A 23 -6.65 13.79 -3.25
N ALA A 24 -6.11 12.96 -2.34
CA ALA A 24 -5.43 11.72 -2.69
C ALA A 24 -6.36 10.75 -3.44
N ILE A 25 -7.57 10.52 -2.92
CA ILE A 25 -8.57 9.64 -3.54
C ILE A 25 -9.03 10.20 -4.88
N LEU A 26 -9.40 11.48 -4.96
CA LEU A 26 -9.92 12.07 -6.18
C LEU A 26 -8.88 12.10 -7.30
N PHE A 27 -7.64 12.51 -7.01
CA PHE A 27 -6.58 12.52 -8.02
C PHE A 27 -6.39 11.13 -8.63
N THR A 28 -6.28 10.12 -7.79
CA THR A 28 -6.10 8.73 -8.23
C THR A 28 -7.32 8.21 -8.98
N ALA A 29 -8.53 8.46 -8.48
CA ALA A 29 -9.77 8.02 -9.12
C ALA A 29 -9.94 8.63 -10.53
N ILE A 30 -9.59 9.90 -10.72
CA ILE A 30 -9.59 10.57 -12.03
C ILE A 30 -8.61 9.90 -13.00
N CYS A 31 -7.47 9.40 -12.53
CA CYS A 31 -6.52 8.67 -13.36
C CYS A 31 -6.95 7.20 -13.57
N TRP A 32 -7.32 6.50 -12.52
CA TRP A 32 -7.50 5.04 -12.57
C TRP A 32 -8.84 4.60 -13.13
N ILE A 33 -9.94 5.29 -12.84
CA ILE A 33 -11.28 4.86 -13.29
C ILE A 33 -11.38 4.93 -14.83
N PRO A 34 -11.10 6.05 -15.49
CA PRO A 34 -11.20 6.11 -16.95
C PRO A 34 -10.23 5.16 -17.66
N THR A 35 -8.98 5.07 -17.18
CA THR A 35 -7.97 4.19 -17.77
C THR A 35 -8.33 2.72 -17.63
N SER A 36 -8.92 2.31 -16.50
CA SER A 36 -9.41 0.95 -16.28
C SER A 36 -10.58 0.60 -17.21
N ILE A 37 -11.53 1.53 -17.42
CA ILE A 37 -12.65 1.35 -18.34
C ILE A 37 -12.12 1.19 -19.78
N ILE A 38 -11.21 2.07 -20.22
CA ILE A 38 -10.64 2.02 -21.57
C ILE A 38 -9.83 0.72 -21.74
N ALA A 39 -9.03 0.33 -20.74
CA ALA A 39 -8.25 -0.90 -20.76
C ALA A 39 -9.15 -2.13 -20.92
N SER A 40 -10.22 -2.22 -20.10
CA SER A 40 -11.19 -3.32 -20.18
C SER A 40 -11.89 -3.40 -21.54
N ALA A 41 -12.26 -2.25 -22.13
CA ALA A 41 -12.95 -2.20 -23.41
C ALA A 41 -12.06 -2.61 -24.60
N ASN A 42 -10.74 -2.46 -24.50
CA ASN A 42 -9.78 -2.74 -25.57
C ASN A 42 -8.90 -3.98 -25.32
N GLY A 43 -9.08 -4.66 -24.18
CA GLY A 43 -8.23 -5.80 -23.79
C GLY A 43 -6.78 -5.38 -23.48
N TYR A 44 -6.54 -4.14 -23.05
CA TYR A 44 -5.22 -3.67 -22.69
C TYR A 44 -4.86 -4.07 -21.26
N ILE A 45 -3.56 -4.34 -21.04
CA ILE A 45 -3.01 -4.67 -19.74
C ILE A 45 -2.49 -3.40 -19.06
N LEU A 46 -2.98 -3.07 -17.87
CA LEU A 46 -2.46 -1.95 -17.09
C LEU A 46 -1.23 -2.36 -16.25
N PRO A 47 -0.27 -1.43 -16.04
CA PRO A 47 0.93 -1.70 -15.27
C PRO A 47 0.63 -2.06 -13.80
N SER A 48 1.14 -3.20 -13.35
CA SER A 48 1.07 -3.65 -11.96
C SER A 48 2.28 -4.55 -11.65
N PRO A 49 2.57 -4.85 -10.38
CA PRO A 49 3.61 -5.84 -10.06
C PRO A 49 3.43 -7.17 -10.78
N PHE A 50 2.19 -7.59 -10.99
CA PHE A 50 1.83 -8.88 -11.61
C PHE A 50 1.93 -8.87 -13.14
N THR A 51 1.74 -7.73 -13.77
CA THR A 51 1.71 -7.56 -15.24
C THR A 51 2.98 -6.94 -15.80
N PHE A 52 3.91 -6.51 -14.93
CA PHE A 52 5.13 -5.82 -15.32
C PHE A 52 5.98 -6.62 -16.32
N ALA A 53 6.21 -7.92 -16.03
CA ALA A 53 7.04 -8.75 -16.89
C ALA A 53 6.39 -8.96 -18.27
N GLU A 54 5.07 -9.11 -18.32
CA GLU A 54 4.31 -9.24 -19.57
C GLU A 54 4.41 -7.95 -20.40
N LEU A 55 4.13 -6.79 -19.80
CA LEU A 55 4.25 -5.50 -20.48
C LEU A 55 5.67 -5.20 -20.95
N ALA A 56 6.69 -5.57 -20.16
CA ALA A 56 8.09 -5.36 -20.54
C ALA A 56 8.53 -6.23 -21.71
N GLN A 57 7.89 -7.38 -21.92
CA GLN A 57 8.20 -8.31 -23.02
C GLN A 57 7.34 -8.04 -24.27
N SER A 58 6.04 -7.84 -24.08
CA SER A 58 5.10 -7.63 -25.21
C SER A 58 5.07 -6.19 -25.73
N GLY A 59 5.46 -5.23 -24.88
CA GLY A 59 5.29 -3.80 -25.18
C GLY A 59 3.83 -3.35 -25.07
N PHE A 60 3.54 -2.17 -25.63
CA PHE A 60 2.20 -1.61 -25.72
C PHE A 60 1.61 -1.89 -27.10
N ASN A 61 0.32 -2.21 -27.16
CA ASN A 61 -0.37 -2.58 -28.41
C ASN A 61 -0.43 -1.41 -29.41
N ASP A 62 -0.61 -0.19 -28.89
CA ASP A 62 -0.70 1.05 -29.66
C ASP A 62 -0.45 2.28 -28.77
N SER A 63 -0.57 3.46 -29.36
CA SER A 63 -0.35 4.74 -28.65
C SER A 63 -1.39 4.99 -27.56
N LEU A 64 -2.63 4.53 -27.72
CA LEU A 64 -3.67 4.67 -26.70
C LEU A 64 -3.34 3.83 -25.47
N HIS A 65 -2.89 2.57 -25.67
CA HIS A 65 -2.43 1.70 -24.60
C HIS A 65 -1.29 2.34 -23.80
N LEU A 66 -0.27 2.89 -24.48
CA LEU A 66 0.82 3.60 -23.83
C LEU A 66 0.33 4.80 -23.02
N ILE A 67 -0.56 5.63 -23.58
CA ILE A 67 -1.08 6.83 -22.90
C ILE A 67 -1.84 6.43 -21.62
N ILE A 68 -2.76 5.46 -21.69
CA ILE A 68 -3.52 5.06 -20.52
C ILE A 68 -2.65 4.38 -19.46
N ALA A 69 -1.62 3.63 -19.85
CA ALA A 69 -0.66 3.02 -18.93
C ALA A 69 0.16 4.10 -18.19
N LEU A 70 0.57 5.17 -18.88
CA LEU A 70 1.25 6.32 -18.26
C LEU A 70 0.31 7.08 -17.32
N VAL A 71 -0.93 7.40 -17.74
CA VAL A 71 -1.92 8.08 -16.88
C VAL A 71 -2.25 7.23 -15.67
N PHE A 72 -2.42 5.92 -15.83
CA PHE A 72 -2.63 5.00 -14.72
C PHE A 72 -1.47 5.03 -13.73
N SER A 73 -0.22 4.98 -14.22
CA SER A 73 0.98 5.06 -13.37
C SER A 73 1.08 6.40 -12.64
N ILE A 74 0.69 7.52 -13.27
CA ILE A 74 0.63 8.85 -12.62
C ILE A 74 -0.38 8.84 -11.47
N GLY A 75 -1.47 8.08 -11.57
CA GLY A 75 -2.47 7.95 -10.50
C GLY A 75 -1.90 7.49 -9.15
N THR A 76 -0.79 6.74 -9.13
CA THR A 76 -0.13 6.30 -7.90
C THR A 76 0.46 7.44 -7.07
N TYR A 77 0.70 8.61 -7.67
CA TYR A 77 1.24 9.78 -6.97
C TYR A 77 0.19 10.58 -6.18
N GLY A 78 -1.09 10.20 -6.23
CA GLY A 78 -2.16 10.92 -5.53
C GLY A 78 -1.85 11.22 -4.07
N PRO A 79 -1.46 10.24 -3.23
CA PRO A 79 -1.10 10.48 -1.83
C PRO A 79 0.08 11.42 -1.65
N PHE A 80 1.10 11.34 -2.50
CA PHE A 80 2.27 12.21 -2.43
C PHE A 80 1.93 13.66 -2.79
N ILE A 81 1.21 13.86 -3.89
CA ILE A 81 0.77 15.20 -4.34
C ILE A 81 -0.13 15.84 -3.28
N ALA A 82 -1.10 15.08 -2.76
CA ALA A 82 -1.98 15.55 -1.70
C ALA A 82 -1.22 15.93 -0.42
N ALA A 83 -0.16 15.17 -0.06
CA ALA A 83 0.67 15.49 1.09
C ALA A 83 1.47 16.78 0.88
N ILE A 84 2.05 17.01 -0.29
CA ILE A 84 2.74 18.26 -0.63
C ILE A 84 1.79 19.46 -0.46
N ILE A 85 0.57 19.34 -0.97
CA ILE A 85 -0.44 20.42 -0.86
C ILE A 85 -0.81 20.64 0.61
N ALA A 86 -1.14 19.57 1.36
CA ALA A 86 -1.55 19.69 2.76
C ALA A 86 -0.42 20.26 3.64
N ILE A 87 0.81 19.76 3.50
CA ILE A 87 1.98 20.24 4.23
C ILE A 87 2.26 21.72 3.91
N TYR A 88 2.16 22.10 2.63
CA TYR A 88 2.38 23.50 2.24
C TYR A 88 1.37 24.43 2.88
N LEU A 89 0.10 24.04 2.92
CA LEU A 89 -0.96 24.82 3.53
C LEU A 89 -0.84 24.91 5.06
N GLU A 90 -0.33 23.87 5.73
CA GLU A 90 -0.18 23.84 7.19
C GLU A 90 1.12 24.48 7.69
N VAL A 91 2.25 24.20 7.03
CA VAL A 91 3.61 24.49 7.54
C VAL A 91 4.44 25.30 6.54
N GLY A 92 4.01 25.34 5.29
CA GLY A 92 4.74 26.00 4.22
C GLY A 92 5.97 25.23 3.75
N ARG A 93 6.96 25.95 3.21
CA ARG A 93 8.18 25.36 2.61
C ARG A 93 9.01 24.53 3.59
N ASN A 94 9.03 24.88 4.86
CA ASN A 94 9.80 24.17 5.89
C ASN A 94 9.27 22.76 6.09
N GLY A 95 7.95 22.55 6.08
CA GLY A 95 7.33 21.23 6.15
C GLY A 95 7.65 20.36 4.95
N ILE A 96 7.66 20.95 3.75
CA ILE A 96 8.07 20.23 2.53
C ILE A 96 9.54 19.81 2.62
N SER A 97 10.44 20.71 3.07
CA SER A 97 11.85 20.39 3.27
C SER A 97 12.05 19.25 4.28
N ASP A 98 11.28 19.22 5.37
CA ASP A 98 11.27 18.13 6.33
C ASP A 98 10.83 16.80 5.72
N LEU A 99 9.75 16.81 4.92
CA LEU A 99 9.30 15.60 4.20
C LEU A 99 10.42 15.04 3.32
N PHE A 100 11.05 15.88 2.47
CA PHE A 100 12.15 15.45 1.61
C PHE A 100 13.37 14.95 2.41
N ARG A 101 13.69 15.57 3.55
CA ARG A 101 14.75 15.11 4.45
C ARG A 101 14.45 13.68 4.97
N ARG A 102 13.21 13.38 5.33
CA ARG A 102 12.79 12.03 5.75
C ARG A 102 12.75 11.04 4.58
N MET A 103 12.42 11.47 3.37
CA MET A 103 12.50 10.67 2.14
C MET A 103 13.94 10.29 1.77
N THR A 104 14.93 11.06 2.18
CA THR A 104 16.34 10.80 1.90
C THR A 104 17.12 10.32 3.12
N LYS A 105 16.45 10.04 4.25
CA LYS A 105 17.07 9.55 5.49
C LYS A 105 17.49 8.08 5.34
N TRP A 106 18.70 7.84 4.82
CA TRP A 106 19.26 6.50 4.63
C TRP A 106 20.12 6.04 5.81
N ARG A 107 20.62 6.95 6.65
CA ARG A 107 21.46 6.62 7.81
C ARG A 107 20.59 6.15 8.97
N VAL A 108 20.24 4.86 8.95
CA VAL A 108 19.52 4.13 9.99
C VAL A 108 20.28 2.86 10.33
N ASP A 109 19.96 2.22 11.46
CA ASP A 109 20.58 0.95 11.85
C ASP A 109 20.42 -0.10 10.71
N PRO A 110 21.48 -0.79 10.27
CA PRO A 110 21.47 -1.77 9.19
C PRO A 110 20.40 -2.88 9.34
N LYS A 111 20.00 -3.21 10.56
CA LYS A 111 18.91 -4.19 10.80
C LYS A 111 17.60 -3.83 10.09
N TRP A 112 17.32 -2.53 9.86
CA TRP A 112 16.11 -2.10 9.19
C TRP A 112 16.10 -2.47 7.71
N TYR A 113 17.28 -2.44 7.06
CA TYR A 113 17.44 -2.92 5.68
C TYR A 113 17.24 -4.44 5.59
N LEU A 114 17.70 -5.20 6.60
CA LEU A 114 17.44 -6.64 6.69
C LEU A 114 15.92 -6.91 6.80
N TRP A 115 15.19 -6.15 7.64
CA TRP A 115 13.74 -6.30 7.78
C TRP A 115 12.97 -5.96 6.49
N ILE A 116 13.43 -4.96 5.70
CA ILE A 116 12.85 -4.66 4.38
C ILE A 116 12.87 -5.89 3.47
N ILE A 117 13.90 -6.71 3.54
CA ILE A 117 14.03 -7.92 2.71
C ILE A 117 13.27 -9.08 3.33
N VAL A 118 13.46 -9.35 4.61
CA VAL A 118 12.97 -10.58 5.27
C VAL A 118 11.46 -10.57 5.48
N LEU A 119 10.87 -9.45 5.91
CA LEU A 119 9.43 -9.40 6.23
C LEU A 119 8.51 -9.73 5.06
N PRO A 120 8.73 -9.23 3.81
CA PRO A 120 7.89 -9.60 2.69
C PRO A 120 7.87 -11.11 2.44
N PHE A 121 9.03 -11.79 2.56
CA PHE A 121 9.09 -13.25 2.44
C PHE A 121 8.35 -13.94 3.58
N LEU A 122 8.53 -13.50 4.84
CA LEU A 122 7.82 -14.09 5.99
C LEU A 122 6.29 -13.97 5.85
N ILE A 123 5.81 -12.93 5.17
CA ILE A 123 4.38 -12.71 4.94
C ILE A 123 3.88 -13.53 3.75
N ALA A 124 4.61 -13.59 2.64
CA ALA A 124 4.17 -14.23 1.40
C ALA A 124 4.41 -15.74 1.37
N LEU A 125 5.54 -16.20 1.92
CA LEU A 125 6.00 -17.58 1.83
C LEU A 125 5.02 -18.63 2.41
N PRO A 126 4.34 -18.39 3.56
CA PRO A 126 3.41 -19.38 4.10
C PRO A 126 2.27 -19.74 3.14
N ALA A 127 1.63 -18.74 2.53
CA ALA A 127 0.56 -18.97 1.56
C ALA A 127 1.08 -19.67 0.30
N PHE A 128 2.28 -19.30 -0.17
CA PHE A 128 2.93 -19.94 -1.30
C PHE A 128 3.24 -21.42 -1.03
N VAL A 129 3.85 -21.73 0.12
CA VAL A 129 4.15 -23.13 0.52
C VAL A 129 2.89 -23.97 0.67
N ILE A 130 1.84 -23.43 1.30
CA ILE A 130 0.54 -24.10 1.42
C ILE A 130 -0.05 -24.34 0.03
N GLY A 131 0.06 -23.37 -0.89
CA GLY A 131 -0.41 -23.49 -2.26
C GLY A 131 0.26 -24.65 -3.01
N ILE A 132 1.57 -24.75 -2.93
CA ILE A 132 2.33 -25.86 -3.53
C ILE A 132 1.94 -27.20 -2.88
N ALA A 133 1.94 -27.28 -1.55
CA ALA A 133 1.65 -28.51 -0.81
C ALA A 133 0.23 -29.04 -1.04
N SER A 134 -0.75 -28.13 -1.25
CA SER A 134 -2.15 -28.50 -1.54
C SER A 134 -2.44 -28.72 -3.03
N GLY A 135 -1.47 -28.48 -3.94
CA GLY A 135 -1.67 -28.53 -5.38
C GLY A 135 -2.48 -27.37 -5.97
N LEU A 136 -2.84 -26.38 -5.15
CA LEU A 136 -3.56 -25.17 -5.59
C LEU A 136 -2.66 -24.20 -6.38
N THR A 137 -1.36 -24.23 -6.13
CA THR A 137 -0.35 -23.46 -6.86
C THR A 137 0.54 -24.46 -7.61
N PRO A 138 0.59 -24.43 -8.95
CA PRO A 138 1.42 -25.36 -9.72
C PRO A 138 2.91 -25.19 -9.40
N LEU A 139 3.65 -26.30 -9.35
CA LEU A 139 5.10 -26.26 -9.10
C LEU A 139 5.86 -25.47 -10.20
N SER A 140 5.28 -25.40 -11.40
CA SER A 140 5.81 -24.57 -12.50
C SER A 140 5.86 -23.07 -12.19
N THR A 141 5.11 -22.59 -11.20
CA THR A 141 5.21 -21.19 -10.72
C THR A 141 6.50 -20.89 -9.97
N LEU A 142 7.30 -21.92 -9.64
CA LEU A 142 8.69 -21.76 -9.17
C LEU A 142 9.65 -21.28 -10.27
N THR A 143 9.27 -21.37 -11.53
CA THR A 143 9.97 -20.62 -12.58
C THR A 143 9.78 -19.15 -12.28
N LEU A 144 10.89 -18.40 -12.32
CA LEU A 144 10.87 -16.96 -12.02
C LEU A 144 9.77 -16.27 -12.84
N ALA A 145 8.70 -15.85 -12.17
CA ALA A 145 7.60 -15.13 -12.81
C ALA A 145 8.08 -13.82 -13.47
N VAL A 146 9.20 -13.29 -12.96
CA VAL A 146 9.91 -12.14 -13.54
C VAL A 146 11.31 -12.60 -13.96
N PRO A 147 11.67 -12.54 -15.25
CA PRO A 147 13.03 -12.83 -15.72
C PRO A 147 14.07 -11.98 -15.00
N LEU A 148 15.25 -12.56 -14.71
CA LEU A 148 16.29 -11.87 -13.92
C LEU A 148 16.77 -10.55 -14.54
N ASN A 149 16.77 -10.42 -15.86
CA ASN A 149 17.11 -9.17 -16.55
C ASN A 149 16.05 -8.07 -16.33
N LEU A 150 14.83 -8.42 -15.93
CA LEU A 150 13.75 -7.48 -15.60
C LEU A 150 13.67 -7.16 -14.10
N LEU A 151 14.47 -7.82 -13.24
CA LEU A 151 14.43 -7.59 -11.79
C LEU A 151 14.83 -6.15 -11.44
N LEU A 152 15.93 -5.63 -11.98
CA LEU A 152 16.35 -4.23 -11.73
C LEU A 152 15.34 -3.21 -12.28
N PRO A 153 14.86 -3.33 -13.53
CA PRO A 153 13.74 -2.51 -14.01
C PRO A 153 12.49 -2.55 -13.11
N LEU A 154 12.08 -3.73 -12.61
CA LEU A 154 10.95 -3.88 -11.69
C LEU A 154 11.20 -3.15 -10.36
N ILE A 155 12.38 -3.33 -9.76
CA ILE A 155 12.78 -2.65 -8.52
C ILE A 155 12.72 -1.13 -8.70
N LEU A 156 13.30 -0.60 -9.77
CA LEU A 156 13.28 0.83 -10.06
C LEU A 156 11.84 1.33 -10.28
N TRP A 157 11.07 0.64 -11.12
CA TRP A 157 9.70 1.03 -11.38
C TRP A 157 8.85 1.02 -10.10
N GLN A 158 8.93 -0.04 -9.27
CA GLN A 158 8.20 -0.11 -8.00
C GLN A 158 8.64 0.98 -7.01
N THR A 159 9.93 1.31 -6.98
CA THR A 159 10.43 2.40 -6.12
C THR A 159 9.84 3.75 -6.51
N PHE A 160 9.78 4.05 -7.81
CA PHE A 160 9.32 5.34 -8.32
C PHE A 160 7.82 5.43 -8.59
N THR A 161 7.08 4.35 -8.53
CA THR A 161 5.61 4.34 -8.57
C THR A 161 5.04 4.08 -7.17
N SER A 162 4.81 2.83 -6.82
CA SER A 162 4.18 2.44 -5.55
C SER A 162 4.97 2.92 -4.30
N GLY A 163 6.30 2.91 -4.36
CA GLY A 163 7.12 3.45 -3.26
C GLY A 163 6.85 4.92 -2.97
N LEU A 164 6.55 5.73 -3.99
CA LEU A 164 6.23 7.16 -3.82
C LEU A 164 4.80 7.44 -3.34
N GLU A 165 4.02 6.43 -2.98
CA GLU A 165 2.84 6.60 -2.15
C GLU A 165 3.21 6.94 -0.69
N GLU A 166 4.36 6.41 -0.21
CA GLU A 166 4.78 6.45 1.19
C GLU A 166 5.05 7.86 1.76
N PRO A 167 5.54 8.83 0.97
CA PRO A 167 5.58 10.22 1.42
C PRO A 167 4.22 10.77 1.85
N GLY A 168 3.14 10.32 1.18
CA GLY A 168 1.78 10.63 1.58
C GLY A 168 1.35 9.87 2.82
N TRP A 169 1.47 8.54 2.78
CA TRP A 169 0.96 7.69 3.84
C TRP A 169 1.78 7.78 5.13
N ARG A 170 3.12 7.61 5.06
CA ARG A 170 4.01 7.59 6.24
C ARG A 170 4.67 8.94 6.49
N GLY A 171 4.84 9.74 5.43
CA GLY A 171 5.40 11.08 5.57
C GLY A 171 4.41 12.11 6.13
N TYR A 172 3.10 11.97 5.86
CA TYR A 172 2.07 12.91 6.29
C TYR A 172 0.94 12.26 7.10
N ALA A 173 0.20 11.29 6.52
CA ALA A 173 -1.04 10.81 7.12
C ALA A 173 -0.82 10.07 8.45
N LEU A 174 0.19 9.21 8.55
CA LEU A 174 0.50 8.50 9.79
C LEU A 174 0.83 9.42 10.95
N PRO A 175 1.76 10.39 10.84
CA PRO A 175 2.00 11.38 11.89
C PRO A 175 0.73 12.11 12.33
N LYS A 176 -0.10 12.56 11.38
CA LYS A 176 -1.37 13.24 11.69
C LYS A 176 -2.36 12.36 12.45
N LEU A 177 -2.43 11.09 12.14
CA LEU A 177 -3.27 10.14 12.89
C LEU A 177 -2.70 9.87 14.29
N GLN A 178 -1.38 9.82 14.44
CA GLN A 178 -0.72 9.61 15.73
C GLN A 178 -0.80 10.83 16.67
N GLU A 179 -1.15 12.02 16.17
CA GLU A 179 -1.52 13.16 17.04
C GLU A 179 -2.78 12.88 17.90
N LYS A 180 -3.64 11.93 17.48
CA LYS A 180 -4.94 11.65 18.12
C LYS A 180 -5.11 10.22 18.60
N TYR A 181 -4.35 9.30 18.04
CA TYR A 181 -4.50 7.87 18.25
C TYR A 181 -3.15 7.26 18.57
N ASN A 182 -3.15 6.20 19.40
CA ASN A 182 -1.95 5.39 19.56
C ASN A 182 -1.54 4.72 18.25
N ALA A 183 -0.32 4.16 18.20
CA ALA A 183 0.24 3.60 16.98
C ALA A 183 -0.63 2.50 16.36
N GLU A 184 -1.22 1.60 17.17
CA GLU A 184 -2.12 0.55 16.67
C GLU A 184 -3.35 1.15 15.98
N LYS A 185 -4.07 2.05 16.67
CA LYS A 185 -5.30 2.65 16.14
C LYS A 185 -5.02 3.54 14.92
N ALA A 186 -3.91 4.26 14.92
CA ALA A 186 -3.46 5.06 13.78
C ALA A 186 -3.16 4.17 12.56
N SER A 187 -2.44 3.06 12.77
CA SER A 187 -2.11 2.08 11.72
C SER A 187 -3.35 1.49 11.07
N VAL A 188 -4.29 0.99 11.88
CA VAL A 188 -5.51 0.35 11.37
C VAL A 188 -6.35 1.36 10.57
N ARG A 189 -6.53 2.59 11.07
CA ARG A 189 -7.26 3.64 10.34
C ARG A 189 -6.59 4.01 9.02
N LEU A 190 -5.27 4.14 9.07
CA LEU A 190 -4.50 4.42 7.86
C LEU A 190 -4.60 3.27 6.86
N GLY A 191 -4.52 2.01 7.33
CA GLY A 191 -4.64 0.83 6.47
C GLY A 191 -6.01 0.75 5.79
N VAL A 192 -7.10 1.08 6.49
CA VAL A 192 -8.45 1.14 5.91
C VAL A 192 -8.54 2.25 4.85
N LEU A 193 -8.01 3.45 5.14
CA LEU A 193 -7.97 4.56 4.17
C LEU A 193 -7.13 4.21 2.94
N TRP A 194 -5.97 3.60 3.15
CA TRP A 194 -5.08 3.15 2.08
C TRP A 194 -5.74 2.05 1.23
N SER A 195 -6.47 1.12 1.85
CA SER A 195 -7.29 0.16 1.11
C SER A 195 -8.36 0.83 0.27
N ALA A 196 -9.13 1.76 0.85
CA ALA A 196 -10.18 2.47 0.12
C ALA A 196 -9.65 3.24 -1.10
N TRP A 197 -8.44 3.78 -0.98
CA TRP A 197 -7.76 4.44 -2.08
C TRP A 197 -7.45 3.48 -3.25
N HIS A 198 -7.17 2.19 -2.98
CA HIS A 198 -6.93 1.17 -3.99
C HIS A 198 -8.21 0.61 -4.66
N TRP A 199 -9.41 0.87 -4.13
CA TRP A 199 -10.63 0.22 -4.59
C TRP A 199 -10.89 0.28 -6.10
N PRO A 200 -10.65 1.40 -6.81
CA PRO A 200 -10.83 1.42 -8.26
C PRO A 200 -9.94 0.40 -8.98
N TYR A 201 -8.69 0.31 -8.59
CA TYR A 201 -7.73 -0.64 -9.15
C TYR A 201 -8.08 -2.10 -8.80
N ILE A 202 -8.40 -2.38 -7.54
CA ILE A 202 -8.76 -3.73 -7.09
C ILE A 202 -10.04 -4.22 -7.78
N ALA A 203 -11.03 -3.36 -7.95
CA ALA A 203 -12.24 -3.70 -8.68
C ALA A 203 -11.93 -4.02 -10.15
N TYR A 204 -11.14 -3.19 -10.83
CA TYR A 204 -10.66 -3.44 -12.19
C TYR A 204 -9.95 -4.80 -12.28
N LEU A 205 -8.97 -5.04 -11.42
CA LEU A 205 -8.18 -6.27 -11.43
C LEU A 205 -9.07 -7.49 -11.21
N THR A 206 -9.99 -7.44 -10.23
CA THR A 206 -10.91 -8.55 -9.94
C THR A 206 -11.80 -8.87 -11.13
N ILE A 207 -12.35 -7.86 -11.80
CA ILE A 207 -13.23 -8.05 -12.96
C ILE A 207 -12.43 -8.57 -14.16
N SER A 208 -11.26 -8.00 -14.44
CA SER A 208 -10.44 -8.35 -15.61
C SER A 208 -9.81 -9.75 -15.53
N THR A 209 -9.60 -10.26 -14.31
CA THR A 209 -9.02 -11.60 -14.08
C THR A 209 -10.06 -12.65 -13.67
N ALA A 210 -11.34 -12.29 -13.58
CA ALA A 210 -12.39 -13.21 -13.18
C ALA A 210 -12.56 -14.34 -14.22
N VAL A 211 -12.42 -15.58 -13.74
CA VAL A 211 -12.73 -16.78 -14.51
C VAL A 211 -14.04 -17.36 -13.99
N LEU A 212 -15.11 -17.22 -14.78
CA LEU A 212 -16.39 -17.81 -14.44
C LEU A 212 -16.55 -19.19 -15.12
N PRO A 213 -17.23 -20.14 -14.49
CA PRO A 213 -17.59 -21.41 -15.14
C PRO A 213 -18.39 -21.14 -16.43
N GLY A 214 -18.15 -21.93 -17.47
CA GLY A 214 -18.77 -21.72 -18.79
C GLY A 214 -20.28 -21.94 -18.85
N ASP A 215 -20.85 -22.56 -17.82
CA ASP A 215 -22.26 -22.90 -17.65
C ASP A 215 -23.04 -21.90 -16.75
N VAL A 216 -22.40 -20.79 -16.35
CA VAL A 216 -23.08 -19.76 -15.56
C VAL A 216 -24.11 -19.03 -16.41
N PRO A 217 -25.40 -19.01 -16.00
CA PRO A 217 -26.43 -18.23 -16.65
C PRO A 217 -26.04 -16.73 -16.70
N SER A 218 -26.29 -16.09 -17.84
CA SER A 218 -25.90 -14.69 -18.08
C SER A 218 -26.48 -13.70 -17.05
N GLU A 219 -27.69 -13.97 -16.55
CA GLU A 219 -28.34 -13.18 -15.50
C GLU A 219 -27.64 -13.25 -14.14
N LEU A 220 -26.84 -14.28 -13.87
CA LEU A 220 -26.09 -14.43 -12.62
C LEU A 220 -24.67 -13.85 -12.68
N VAL A 221 -24.11 -13.65 -13.88
CA VAL A 221 -22.73 -13.16 -14.08
C VAL A 221 -22.48 -11.87 -13.33
N GLY A 222 -23.38 -10.87 -13.49
CA GLY A 222 -23.23 -9.58 -12.81
C GLY A 222 -23.22 -9.70 -11.28
N GLY A 223 -24.09 -10.56 -10.73
CA GLY A 223 -24.15 -10.81 -9.28
C GLY A 223 -22.89 -11.50 -8.75
N LEU A 224 -22.35 -12.48 -9.47
CA LEU A 224 -21.12 -13.18 -9.08
C LEU A 224 -19.90 -12.25 -9.14
N LEU A 225 -19.78 -11.42 -10.18
CA LEU A 225 -18.71 -10.42 -10.27
C LEU A 225 -18.80 -9.40 -9.14
N ALA A 226 -19.99 -8.90 -8.83
CA ALA A 226 -20.19 -7.97 -7.72
C ALA A 226 -19.80 -8.61 -6.38
N ALA A 227 -20.18 -9.86 -6.13
CA ALA A 227 -19.80 -10.60 -4.92
C ALA A 227 -18.27 -10.80 -4.83
N ALA A 228 -17.62 -11.16 -5.94
CA ALA A 228 -16.17 -11.29 -6.01
C ALA A 228 -15.46 -9.97 -5.70
N VAL A 229 -15.93 -8.86 -6.26
CA VAL A 229 -15.38 -7.52 -5.98
C VAL A 229 -15.54 -7.19 -4.50
N ILE A 230 -16.73 -7.32 -3.91
CA ILE A 230 -16.98 -7.03 -2.50
C ILE A 230 -16.07 -7.87 -1.60
N GLN A 231 -15.95 -9.17 -1.88
CA GLN A 231 -15.07 -10.06 -1.13
C GLN A 231 -13.60 -9.61 -1.22
N THR A 232 -13.13 -9.29 -2.42
CA THR A 232 -11.73 -8.87 -2.63
C THR A 232 -11.44 -7.54 -1.94
N LEU A 233 -12.36 -6.55 -2.02
CA LEU A 233 -12.23 -5.27 -1.33
C LEU A 233 -12.17 -5.45 0.18
N PHE A 234 -13.00 -6.33 0.75
CA PHE A 234 -13.00 -6.63 2.18
C PHE A 234 -11.66 -7.28 2.62
N LEU A 235 -11.22 -8.33 1.91
CA LEU A 235 -9.96 -9.01 2.20
C LEU A 235 -8.76 -8.08 2.03
N HIS A 236 -8.79 -7.21 1.02
CA HIS A 236 -7.77 -6.19 0.83
C HIS A 236 -7.72 -5.21 2.00
N ALA A 237 -8.89 -4.75 2.51
CA ALA A 237 -8.94 -3.87 3.67
C ALA A 237 -8.37 -4.55 4.94
N VAL A 238 -8.69 -5.81 5.16
CA VAL A 238 -8.12 -6.61 6.26
C VAL A 238 -6.59 -6.70 6.12
N SER A 239 -6.10 -7.11 4.96
CA SER A 239 -4.66 -7.24 4.69
C SER A 239 -3.91 -5.91 4.88
N THR A 240 -4.45 -4.84 4.29
CA THR A 240 -3.83 -3.51 4.29
C THR A 240 -3.80 -2.91 5.70
N ALA A 241 -4.81 -3.19 6.54
CA ALA A 241 -4.78 -2.80 7.95
C ALA A 241 -3.67 -3.51 8.73
N GLY A 242 -3.44 -4.80 8.47
CA GLY A 242 -2.37 -5.56 9.11
C GLY A 242 -0.98 -5.09 8.67
N ILE A 243 -0.76 -4.90 7.35
CA ILE A 243 0.53 -4.46 6.85
C ILE A 243 0.84 -2.99 7.26
N ALA A 244 -0.19 -2.15 7.45
CA ALA A 244 -0.02 -0.79 7.95
C ALA A 244 0.59 -0.74 9.36
N VAL A 245 0.34 -1.74 10.21
CA VAL A 245 1.00 -1.88 11.53
C VAL A 245 2.51 -2.11 11.35
N ILE A 246 2.90 -2.94 10.38
CA ILE A 246 4.31 -3.22 10.09
C ILE A 246 5.00 -1.94 9.59
N TYR A 247 4.39 -1.20 8.68
CA TYR A 247 4.89 0.10 8.22
C TYR A 247 5.03 1.11 9.36
N THR A 248 4.04 1.16 10.26
CA THR A 248 4.11 2.05 11.43
C THR A 248 5.26 1.67 12.35
N TRP A 249 5.49 0.37 12.57
CA TRP A 249 6.64 -0.10 13.33
C TRP A 249 7.96 0.31 12.67
N LEU A 250 8.12 0.11 11.36
CA LEU A 250 9.30 0.54 10.63
C LEU A 250 9.51 2.06 10.73
N TYR A 251 8.46 2.83 10.48
CA TYR A 251 8.53 4.29 10.49
C TYR A 251 8.82 4.85 11.88
N ASN A 252 8.11 4.41 12.92
CA ASN A 252 8.29 4.93 14.28
C ASN A 252 9.66 4.63 14.88
N ASN A 253 10.34 3.57 14.41
CA ASN A 253 11.69 3.23 14.86
C ASN A 253 12.80 3.86 14.01
N THR A 254 12.50 4.37 12.84
CA THR A 254 13.50 4.94 11.93
C THR A 254 13.28 6.42 11.62
N GLU A 255 12.03 6.88 11.70
CA GLU A 255 11.57 8.18 11.19
C GLU A 255 12.00 8.40 9.73
N SER A 256 12.15 7.32 8.97
CA SER A 256 12.61 7.34 7.59
C SER A 256 11.48 6.94 6.65
N VAL A 257 11.08 7.87 5.80
CA VAL A 257 10.14 7.59 4.70
C VAL A 257 10.82 6.72 3.64
N LEU A 258 12.16 6.83 3.48
CA LEU A 258 12.91 5.96 2.58
C LEU A 258 12.76 4.47 2.95
N ILE A 259 12.83 4.14 4.24
CA ILE A 259 12.62 2.76 4.72
C ILE A 259 11.22 2.25 4.34
N ALA A 260 10.20 3.08 4.45
CA ALA A 260 8.86 2.72 4.01
C ALA A 260 8.78 2.53 2.48
N ILE A 261 9.38 3.44 1.69
CA ILE A 261 9.48 3.33 0.22
C ILE A 261 10.14 1.99 -0.18
N LEU A 262 11.28 1.66 0.42
CA LEU A 262 12.01 0.44 0.12
C LEU A 262 11.26 -0.82 0.57
N PHE A 263 10.53 -0.76 1.69
CA PHE A 263 9.69 -1.86 2.13
C PHE A 263 8.50 -2.08 1.20
N HIS A 264 7.88 -1.01 0.69
CA HIS A 264 6.81 -1.09 -0.31
C HIS A 264 7.30 -1.77 -1.59
N MET A 265 8.39 -1.27 -2.14
CA MET A 265 9.05 -1.85 -3.30
C MET A 265 9.34 -3.34 -3.08
N SER A 266 9.96 -3.69 -1.96
CA SER A 266 10.32 -5.08 -1.64
C SER A 266 9.09 -5.99 -1.51
N THR A 267 8.01 -5.51 -0.87
CA THR A 267 6.75 -6.26 -0.76
C THR A 267 6.17 -6.56 -2.13
N ASN A 268 6.12 -5.56 -3.03
CA ASN A 268 5.59 -5.73 -4.37
C ASN A 268 6.47 -6.64 -5.24
N VAL A 269 7.80 -6.53 -5.13
CA VAL A 269 8.74 -7.41 -5.84
C VAL A 269 8.57 -8.86 -5.36
N VAL A 270 8.56 -9.12 -4.05
CA VAL A 270 8.37 -10.47 -3.52
C VAL A 270 7.02 -11.07 -3.94
N THR A 271 5.95 -10.27 -3.91
CA THR A 271 4.62 -10.71 -4.35
C THR A 271 4.58 -11.03 -5.85
N ALA A 272 5.32 -10.27 -6.68
CA ALA A 272 5.43 -10.58 -8.11
C ALA A 272 6.11 -11.93 -8.39
N PHE A 273 7.04 -12.34 -7.52
CA PHE A 273 7.72 -13.65 -7.62
C PHE A 273 6.93 -14.79 -6.97
N LEU A 274 6.32 -14.56 -5.81
CA LEU A 274 5.60 -15.57 -5.04
C LEU A 274 4.08 -15.47 -5.31
N GLN A 275 3.70 -15.51 -6.58
CA GLN A 275 2.28 -15.50 -6.95
C GLN A 275 1.58 -16.76 -6.44
N THR A 276 0.41 -16.59 -5.84
CA THR A 276 -0.40 -17.67 -5.31
C THR A 276 -1.74 -17.77 -6.04
N SER A 277 -2.34 -18.95 -6.01
CA SER A 277 -3.69 -19.14 -6.52
C SER A 277 -4.70 -18.20 -5.82
N PRO A 278 -5.70 -17.66 -6.53
CA PRO A 278 -6.80 -16.92 -5.93
C PRO A 278 -7.52 -17.66 -4.79
N ALA A 279 -7.52 -19.00 -4.79
CA ALA A 279 -8.06 -19.80 -3.69
C ALA A 279 -7.35 -19.56 -2.34
N LEU A 280 -6.14 -19.00 -2.34
CA LEU A 280 -5.37 -18.69 -1.14
C LEU A 280 -5.49 -17.23 -0.68
N THR A 281 -6.38 -16.45 -1.30
CA THR A 281 -6.54 -15.01 -1.00
C THR A 281 -6.84 -14.74 0.48
N VAL A 282 -7.59 -15.62 1.14
CA VAL A 282 -7.87 -15.51 2.58
C VAL A 282 -6.58 -15.64 3.39
N ILE A 283 -5.73 -16.61 3.05
CA ILE A 283 -4.45 -16.84 3.76
C ILE A 283 -3.52 -15.64 3.53
N THR A 284 -3.34 -15.23 2.29
CA THR A 284 -2.50 -14.06 1.96
C THR A 284 -3.00 -12.79 2.65
N GLY A 285 -4.32 -12.62 2.77
CA GLY A 285 -4.93 -11.47 3.43
C GLY A 285 -4.72 -11.45 4.95
N ILE A 286 -4.62 -12.62 5.60
CA ILE A 286 -4.46 -12.73 7.06
C ILE A 286 -2.98 -12.70 7.48
N MET A 287 -2.05 -13.14 6.64
CA MET A 287 -0.63 -13.24 7.01
C MET A 287 0.00 -11.95 7.52
N PRO A 288 -0.30 -10.74 6.99
CA PRO A 288 0.19 -9.49 7.57
C PRO A 288 -0.21 -9.30 9.05
N TRP A 289 -1.39 -9.80 9.45
CA TRP A 289 -1.83 -9.72 10.84
C TRP A 289 -1.05 -10.64 11.78
N VAL A 290 -0.54 -11.76 11.31
CA VAL A 290 0.33 -12.63 12.12
C VAL A 290 1.58 -11.84 12.53
N ALA A 291 2.24 -11.19 11.58
CA ALA A 291 3.39 -10.33 11.85
C ALA A 291 3.01 -9.11 12.71
N ALA A 292 1.89 -8.43 12.38
CA ALA A 292 1.39 -7.29 13.13
C ALA A 292 1.13 -7.63 14.61
N ILE A 293 0.48 -8.75 14.90
CA ILE A 293 0.19 -9.19 16.27
C ILE A 293 1.48 -9.47 17.05
N ILE A 294 2.48 -10.10 16.41
CA ILE A 294 3.80 -10.32 17.03
C ILE A 294 4.45 -8.98 17.38
N LEU A 295 4.43 -8.01 16.46
CA LEU A 295 4.98 -6.67 16.69
C LEU A 295 4.25 -5.92 17.80
N LEU A 296 2.90 -5.92 17.79
CA LEU A 296 2.08 -5.28 18.82
C LEU A 296 2.33 -5.88 20.22
N ARG A 297 2.51 -7.20 20.31
CA ARG A 297 2.85 -7.87 21.59
C ARG A 297 4.27 -7.55 22.05
N LYS A 298 5.22 -7.47 21.12
CA LYS A 298 6.64 -7.26 21.44
C LYS A 298 6.98 -5.79 21.72
N TYR A 299 6.43 -4.86 20.95
CA TYR A 299 6.80 -3.44 20.97
C TYR A 299 5.72 -2.53 21.58
N GLY A 300 4.58 -3.10 21.98
CA GLY A 300 3.46 -2.36 22.57
C GLY A 300 2.56 -1.68 21.54
N ARG A 301 1.31 -1.41 21.93
CA ARG A 301 0.28 -0.83 21.05
C ARG A 301 0.36 0.69 20.98
N GLU A 302 1.00 1.33 21.98
CA GLU A 302 1.03 2.79 22.10
C GLU A 302 1.95 3.42 21.04
N THR A 303 3.19 2.96 20.95
CA THR A 303 4.20 3.57 20.09
C THR A 303 4.78 2.62 19.03
N LEU A 304 4.67 1.29 19.21
CA LEU A 304 5.37 0.27 18.41
C LEU A 304 6.90 0.42 18.43
N THR A 305 7.47 1.06 19.46
CA THR A 305 8.94 1.22 19.63
C THR A 305 9.50 0.46 20.81
N GLY A 306 8.66 -0.13 21.66
CA GLY A 306 9.06 -0.74 22.92
C GLY A 306 9.35 0.27 24.04
N MET A 307 9.18 1.56 23.81
CA MET A 307 9.25 2.60 24.84
C MET A 307 7.92 2.65 25.59
N ASN A 308 7.95 2.42 26.90
CA ASN A 308 6.82 2.70 27.77
C ASN A 308 6.70 4.21 27.99
N LEU A 309 5.56 4.80 27.65
CA LEU A 309 5.27 6.21 27.89
C LEU A 309 5.17 6.54 29.40
N GLN A 310 5.14 5.54 30.28
CA GLN A 310 5.09 5.71 31.74
C GLN A 310 6.40 6.20 32.38
N GLY A 311 7.51 6.23 31.63
CA GLY A 311 8.82 6.70 32.15
C GLY A 311 9.05 8.19 32.10
N THR A 312 8.12 9.01 31.59
CA THR A 312 8.30 10.47 31.46
C THR A 312 7.66 11.26 32.60
N GLU A 313 6.80 10.67 33.42
CA GLU A 313 6.22 11.33 34.59
C GLU A 313 7.16 11.33 35.83
N ASP A 314 8.07 10.36 35.92
CA ASP A 314 9.01 10.27 37.06
C ASP A 314 10.24 11.20 36.98
N LEU A 315 10.37 12.00 35.91
CA LEU A 315 11.44 12.99 35.76
C LEU A 315 11.00 14.45 36.05
N GLN A 316 9.76 14.65 36.55
CA GLN A 316 9.23 15.97 36.89
C GLN A 316 8.87 16.11 38.40
N THR A 317 9.34 15.21 39.25
CA THR A 317 9.23 15.37 40.71
C THR A 317 10.56 15.74 41.36
#